data_c6026c410e8aae010b7d63da5c7573e6
#
_entry.id   c6026c410e8aae010b7d63da5c7573e6
#
_cell.length_a   1.000
_cell.length_b   1.000
_cell.length_c   1.000
_cell.angle_alpha   90.00
_cell.angle_beta   90.00
_cell.angle_gamma   90.00
#
_symmetry.space_group_name_H-M   'P 1'
#
loop_
_entity.id
_entity.type
_entity.pdbx_description
1 polymer ?
#
loop_
_entity_poly.entity_id
_entity_poly.type
_entity_poly.pdbx_seq_one_letter_code
_entity_poly.pdbx_strand_id
1 'polypeptide(L)'
;RKIKVSGIWNTTFIVDIVTSDIKEAILGTDLILVTTPSDSHKDIARLIAPYIKKESIIILNPGRTFGAIELKQILLQEANICPIIGETQTILYTCRKIQEDAVSLLAIKRNVQIAFLSKDAYSIFKHLPKCYSCNLILVDSILITSLGNVGMILHCAPVLFNIGWIENKGVAFKYYYAGITPSIANFLECMDKERIIVANKLGVDVLLVQDW
;
A
#
# COMPACT_ATOMS: atom_id res chain seq x y z
N ARG A 1 -20.03 14.38 -4.86
CA ARG A 1 -20.51 13.16 -5.57
C ARG A 1 -20.93 12.09 -4.55
N LYS A 2 -21.99 11.31 -4.85
CA LYS A 2 -22.43 10.19 -4.01
C LYS A 2 -21.74 8.91 -4.47
N ILE A 3 -21.19 8.15 -3.52
CA ILE A 3 -20.57 6.84 -3.76
C ILE A 3 -21.32 5.80 -2.95
N LYS A 4 -21.91 4.82 -3.60
CA LYS A 4 -22.58 3.68 -2.97
C LYS A 4 -21.56 2.64 -2.55
N VAL A 5 -21.69 2.16 -1.33
CA VAL A 5 -20.84 1.08 -0.78
C VAL A 5 -21.72 -0.08 -0.40
N SER A 6 -21.39 -1.28 -0.87
CA SER A 6 -22.03 -2.54 -0.54
C SER A 6 -21.01 -3.54 0.04
N GLY A 7 -21.47 -4.66 0.55
CA GLY A 7 -20.63 -5.69 1.15
C GLY A 7 -20.65 -5.61 2.68
N ILE A 8 -19.49 -5.45 3.32
CA ILE A 8 -19.41 -5.31 4.79
C ILE A 8 -20.22 -4.10 5.27
N TRP A 9 -20.18 -3.01 4.54
CA TRP A 9 -21.02 -1.84 4.77
C TRP A 9 -22.02 -1.70 3.63
N ASN A 10 -23.25 -1.30 3.97
CA ASN A 10 -24.29 -0.94 3.02
C ASN A 10 -24.70 0.51 3.30
N THR A 11 -24.07 1.45 2.59
CA THR A 11 -24.25 2.88 2.84
C THR A 11 -23.91 3.71 1.62
N THR A 12 -24.13 5.02 1.72
CA THR A 12 -23.74 5.98 0.68
C THR A 12 -22.91 7.08 1.32
N PHE A 13 -21.71 7.28 0.81
CA PHE A 13 -20.85 8.40 1.20
C PHE A 13 -21.01 9.56 0.23
N ILE A 14 -20.90 10.77 0.76
CA ILE A 14 -20.82 12.00 -0.02
C ILE A 14 -19.33 12.38 -0.09
N VAL A 15 -18.83 12.53 -1.31
CA VAL A 15 -17.49 13.04 -1.58
C VAL A 15 -17.65 14.47 -2.08
N ASP A 16 -16.99 15.41 -1.42
CA ASP A 16 -17.14 16.83 -1.69
C ASP A 16 -16.60 17.18 -3.07
N ILE A 17 -15.37 16.79 -3.38
CA ILE A 17 -14.69 17.08 -4.65
C ILE A 17 -14.23 15.78 -5.30
N VAL A 18 -14.51 15.62 -6.59
CA VAL A 18 -13.95 14.58 -7.46
C VAL A 18 -13.40 15.29 -8.68
N THR A 19 -12.10 15.34 -8.80
CA THR A 19 -11.40 16.08 -9.85
C THR A 19 -10.24 15.27 -10.42
N SER A 20 -9.84 15.55 -11.65
CA SER A 20 -8.60 15.11 -12.27
C SER A 20 -7.49 16.18 -12.18
N ASP A 21 -7.81 17.37 -11.69
CA ASP A 21 -6.82 18.42 -11.44
C ASP A 21 -6.14 18.17 -10.09
N ILE A 22 -4.87 17.82 -10.12
CA ILE A 22 -4.09 17.52 -8.93
C ILE A 22 -3.93 18.75 -8.00
N LYS A 23 -3.88 19.95 -8.57
CA LYS A 23 -3.79 21.20 -7.80
C LYS A 23 -5.07 21.39 -6.97
N GLU A 24 -6.24 21.24 -7.60
CA GLU A 24 -7.52 21.33 -6.91
C GLU A 24 -7.65 20.25 -5.84
N ALA A 25 -7.21 19.02 -6.13
CA ALA A 25 -7.29 17.90 -5.21
C ALA A 25 -6.45 18.10 -3.93
N ILE A 26 -5.31 18.79 -4.04
CA ILE A 26 -4.34 18.94 -2.92
C ILE A 26 -4.51 20.25 -2.17
N LEU A 27 -5.06 21.29 -2.82
CA LEU A 27 -5.15 22.61 -2.22
C LEU A 27 -5.95 22.59 -0.91
N GLY A 28 -5.27 22.97 0.18
CA GLY A 28 -5.89 23.03 1.52
C GLY A 28 -6.03 21.67 2.23
N THR A 29 -5.43 20.60 1.69
CA THR A 29 -5.44 19.29 2.35
C THR A 29 -4.25 19.13 3.29
N ASP A 30 -4.48 18.53 4.47
CA ASP A 30 -3.44 18.22 5.45
C ASP A 30 -2.96 16.77 5.30
N LEU A 31 -3.83 15.86 4.84
CA LEU A 31 -3.57 14.44 4.69
C LEU A 31 -3.88 13.96 3.27
N ILE A 32 -2.88 13.37 2.63
CA ILE A 32 -2.97 12.78 1.30
C ILE A 32 -2.77 11.27 1.41
N LEU A 33 -3.79 10.50 1.04
CA LEU A 33 -3.70 9.04 0.96
C LEU A 33 -3.48 8.62 -0.50
N VAL A 34 -2.31 8.08 -0.79
CA VAL A 34 -2.00 7.51 -2.11
C VAL A 34 -2.39 6.04 -2.11
N THR A 35 -3.44 5.70 -2.86
CA THR A 35 -4.01 4.34 -2.92
C THR A 35 -3.88 3.71 -4.30
N THR A 36 -2.98 4.24 -5.11
CA THR A 36 -2.67 3.77 -6.46
C THR A 36 -1.71 2.56 -6.43
N PRO A 37 -1.58 1.82 -7.54
CA PRO A 37 -0.51 0.83 -7.68
C PRO A 37 0.88 1.45 -7.53
N SER A 38 1.85 0.68 -7.05
CA SER A 38 3.18 1.19 -6.69
C SER A 38 4.01 1.70 -7.87
N ASP A 39 3.76 1.20 -9.07
CA ASP A 39 4.40 1.66 -10.31
C ASP A 39 4.05 3.12 -10.66
N SER A 40 2.93 3.64 -10.14
CA SER A 40 2.51 5.03 -10.32
C SER A 40 3.02 5.98 -9.22
N HIS A 41 3.64 5.49 -8.13
CA HIS A 41 4.05 6.33 -7.00
C HIS A 41 4.99 7.46 -7.41
N LYS A 42 5.96 7.18 -8.30
CA LYS A 42 6.89 8.20 -8.80
C LYS A 42 6.20 9.29 -9.65
N ASP A 43 5.20 8.91 -10.43
CA ASP A 43 4.47 9.88 -11.25
C ASP A 43 3.54 10.74 -10.37
N ILE A 44 2.91 10.14 -9.37
CA ILE A 44 2.17 10.88 -8.35
C ILE A 44 3.09 11.85 -7.61
N ALA A 45 4.31 11.42 -7.21
CA ALA A 45 5.27 12.29 -6.56
C ALA A 45 5.60 13.53 -7.41
N ARG A 46 5.87 13.35 -8.70
CA ARG A 46 6.12 14.48 -9.62
C ARG A 46 4.91 15.39 -9.78
N LEU A 47 3.72 14.81 -9.91
CA LEU A 47 2.47 15.57 -10.06
C LEU A 47 2.16 16.43 -8.84
N ILE A 48 2.42 15.94 -7.61
CA ILE A 48 2.13 16.67 -6.38
C ILE A 48 3.24 17.66 -5.99
N ALA A 49 4.47 17.43 -6.43
CA ALA A 49 5.65 18.21 -6.03
C ALA A 49 5.46 19.74 -6.09
N PRO A 50 4.84 20.33 -7.15
CA PRO A 50 4.65 21.77 -7.23
C PRO A 50 3.67 22.36 -6.21
N TYR A 51 2.84 21.52 -5.56
CA TYR A 51 1.71 21.98 -4.74
C TYR A 51 1.79 21.52 -3.29
N ILE A 52 2.70 20.58 -2.98
CA ILE A 52 2.83 20.01 -1.65
C ILE A 52 3.49 20.98 -0.68
N LYS A 53 3.05 20.96 0.60
CA LYS A 53 3.66 21.75 1.68
C LYS A 53 4.52 20.85 2.56
N LYS A 54 5.45 21.45 3.29
CA LYS A 54 6.32 20.73 4.24
C LYS A 54 5.53 20.05 5.36
N GLU A 55 4.44 20.67 5.77
CA GLU A 55 3.56 20.21 6.85
C GLU A 55 2.55 19.15 6.39
N SER A 56 2.40 18.93 5.08
CA SER A 56 1.48 17.91 4.55
C SER A 56 1.90 16.51 4.96
N ILE A 57 0.92 15.67 5.26
CA ILE A 57 1.12 14.26 5.57
C ILE A 57 0.74 13.46 4.33
N ILE A 58 1.68 12.68 3.80
CA ILE A 58 1.44 11.77 2.67
C ILE A 58 1.59 10.34 3.18
N ILE A 59 0.57 9.51 2.97
CA ILE A 59 0.61 8.09 3.32
C ILE A 59 0.39 7.26 2.07
N LEU A 60 1.38 6.42 1.74
CA LEU A 60 1.24 5.38 0.72
C LEU A 60 0.46 4.20 1.31
N ASN A 61 -0.68 3.87 0.75
CA ASN A 61 -1.54 2.78 1.22
C ASN A 61 -1.84 1.77 0.09
N PRO A 62 -0.92 0.81 -0.15
CA PRO A 62 0.32 0.53 0.58
C PRO A 62 1.57 1.19 -0.03
N GLY A 63 2.66 1.27 0.76
CA GLY A 63 3.97 1.70 0.25
C GLY A 63 4.72 0.63 -0.54
N ARG A 64 4.34 -0.63 -0.39
CA ARG A 64 5.07 -1.77 -0.92
C ARG A 64 6.51 -1.82 -0.38
N THR A 65 7.51 -2.06 -1.23
CA THR A 65 8.91 -2.12 -0.80
C THR A 65 9.60 -0.79 -1.11
N PHE A 66 9.95 -0.04 -0.08
CA PHE A 66 10.67 1.25 -0.13
C PHE A 66 9.94 2.39 -0.86
N GLY A 67 8.62 2.32 -1.05
CA GLY A 67 7.86 3.36 -1.75
C GLY A 67 7.94 4.73 -1.09
N ALA A 68 7.92 4.81 0.25
CA ALA A 68 8.07 6.07 0.97
C ALA A 68 9.46 6.71 0.77
N ILE A 69 10.51 5.89 0.63
CA ILE A 69 11.88 6.38 0.35
C ILE A 69 11.96 6.93 -1.07
N GLU A 70 11.41 6.21 -2.05
CA GLU A 70 11.35 6.67 -3.44
C GLU A 70 10.58 7.98 -3.55
N LEU A 71 9.38 8.05 -2.95
CA LEU A 71 8.55 9.27 -2.94
C LEU A 71 9.34 10.46 -2.36
N LYS A 72 10.01 10.27 -1.21
CA LYS A 72 10.84 11.31 -0.59
C LYS A 72 11.94 11.80 -1.52
N GLN A 73 12.67 10.90 -2.18
CA GLN A 73 13.76 11.27 -3.08
C GLN A 73 13.26 12.11 -4.24
N ILE A 74 12.13 11.73 -4.84
CA ILE A 74 11.55 12.48 -5.96
C ILE A 74 11.08 13.86 -5.52
N LEU A 75 10.37 13.98 -4.39
CA LEU A 75 9.93 15.29 -3.88
C LEU A 75 11.11 16.23 -3.54
N LEU A 76 12.21 15.68 -3.05
CA LEU A 76 13.43 16.46 -2.82
C LEU A 76 14.06 16.91 -4.14
N GLN A 77 14.08 16.07 -5.16
CA GLN A 77 14.64 16.41 -6.47
C GLN A 77 13.80 17.42 -7.23
N GLU A 78 12.48 17.25 -7.24
CA GLU A 78 11.57 18.07 -8.06
C GLU A 78 11.23 19.43 -7.41
N ALA A 79 11.12 19.48 -6.08
CA ALA A 79 10.66 20.69 -5.37
C ALA A 79 11.52 21.09 -4.16
N ASN A 80 12.57 20.36 -3.84
CA ASN A 80 13.38 20.52 -2.64
C ASN A 80 12.54 20.56 -1.34
N ILE A 81 11.47 19.78 -1.30
CA ILE A 81 10.54 19.70 -0.17
C ILE A 81 10.57 18.28 0.39
N CYS A 82 10.55 18.15 1.73
CA CYS A 82 10.41 16.91 2.44
C CYS A 82 9.20 17.01 3.37
N PRO A 83 8.00 16.62 2.92
CA PRO A 83 6.81 16.55 3.76
C PRO A 83 6.90 15.37 4.75
N ILE A 84 5.87 15.19 5.56
CA ILE A 84 5.73 14.02 6.42
C ILE A 84 5.28 12.85 5.55
N ILE A 85 6.12 11.81 5.42
CA ILE A 85 5.82 10.66 4.59
C ILE A 85 5.71 9.41 5.45
N GLY A 86 4.60 8.68 5.27
CA GLY A 86 4.37 7.38 5.86
C GLY A 86 3.98 6.34 4.81
N GLU A 87 4.06 5.08 5.19
CA GLU A 87 3.57 3.97 4.38
C GLU A 87 2.94 2.88 5.23
N THR A 88 1.93 2.20 4.66
CA THR A 88 1.39 0.98 5.24
C THR A 88 1.98 -0.25 4.56
N GLN A 89 2.14 -1.32 5.33
CA GLN A 89 2.62 -2.63 4.86
C GLN A 89 1.72 -3.21 3.75
N THR A 90 0.41 -3.05 3.89
CA THR A 90 -0.59 -3.55 2.94
C THR A 90 -1.77 -2.58 2.85
N ILE A 91 -2.65 -2.78 1.85
CA ILE A 91 -3.90 -2.02 1.75
C ILE A 91 -4.78 -2.25 2.97
N LEU A 92 -5.45 -1.20 3.45
CA LEU A 92 -6.37 -1.29 4.59
C LEU A 92 -7.72 -1.88 4.18
N TYR A 93 -8.26 -1.43 3.04
CA TYR A 93 -9.57 -1.83 2.53
C TYR A 93 -9.44 -2.65 1.26
N THR A 94 -10.06 -3.84 1.23
CA THR A 94 -10.18 -4.63 0.00
C THR A 94 -11.49 -4.29 -0.67
N CYS A 95 -11.42 -3.54 -1.75
CA CYS A 95 -12.58 -3.07 -2.51
C CYS A 95 -12.57 -3.60 -3.94
N ARG A 96 -13.76 -3.67 -4.53
CA ARG A 96 -13.96 -3.92 -5.96
C ARG A 96 -14.89 -2.85 -6.54
N LYS A 97 -14.48 -2.23 -7.62
CA LYS A 97 -15.34 -1.32 -8.38
C LYS A 97 -16.49 -2.14 -9.00
N ILE A 98 -17.73 -1.72 -8.75
CA ILE A 98 -18.93 -2.30 -9.39
C ILE A 98 -19.28 -1.45 -10.60
N GLN A 99 -19.35 -0.14 -10.41
CA GLN A 99 -19.60 0.87 -11.44
C GLN A 99 -18.92 2.20 -11.02
N GLU A 100 -19.11 3.26 -11.78
CA GLU A 100 -18.41 4.54 -11.55
C GLU A 100 -18.67 5.19 -10.18
N ASP A 101 -19.84 4.96 -9.60
CA ASP A 101 -20.30 5.52 -8.34
C ASP A 101 -20.61 4.43 -7.29
N ALA A 102 -20.15 3.20 -7.50
CA ALA A 102 -20.39 2.10 -6.58
C ALA A 102 -19.19 1.17 -6.42
N VAL A 103 -18.92 0.79 -5.18
CA VAL A 103 -17.88 -0.14 -4.79
C VAL A 103 -18.43 -1.22 -3.87
N SER A 104 -17.86 -2.43 -3.95
CA SER A 104 -18.06 -3.48 -2.96
C SER A 104 -16.87 -3.51 -2.01
N LEU A 105 -17.13 -3.33 -0.72
CA LEU A 105 -16.15 -3.47 0.35
C LEU A 105 -16.15 -4.92 0.83
N LEU A 106 -15.11 -5.68 0.47
CA LEU A 106 -15.01 -7.11 0.73
C LEU A 106 -14.36 -7.42 2.08
N ALA A 107 -13.36 -6.63 2.48
CA ALA A 107 -12.65 -6.79 3.73
C ALA A 107 -12.09 -5.48 4.27
N ILE A 108 -12.04 -5.37 5.59
CA ILE A 108 -11.31 -4.35 6.33
C ILE A 108 -10.23 -5.08 7.11
N LYS A 109 -8.96 -4.83 6.77
CA LYS A 109 -7.85 -5.42 7.49
C LYS A 109 -7.66 -4.70 8.83
N ARG A 110 -7.30 -5.46 9.85
CA ARG A 110 -6.97 -4.96 11.18
C ARG A 110 -5.47 -5.09 11.41
N ASN A 111 -4.95 -4.28 12.31
CA ASN A 111 -3.55 -4.34 12.72
C ASN A 111 -2.56 -4.14 11.56
N VAL A 112 -2.96 -3.35 10.56
CA VAL A 112 -2.07 -3.03 9.44
C VAL A 112 -0.93 -2.15 9.95
N GLN A 113 0.29 -2.58 9.74
CA GLN A 113 1.47 -1.83 10.16
C GLN A 113 1.62 -0.56 9.32
N ILE A 114 1.92 0.55 10.00
CA ILE A 114 2.26 1.84 9.40
C ILE A 114 3.56 2.36 10.00
N ALA A 115 4.42 2.93 9.18
CA ALA A 115 5.64 3.61 9.60
C ALA A 115 5.76 4.97 8.93
N PHE A 116 6.55 5.88 9.53
CA PHE A 116 6.83 7.20 8.99
C PHE A 116 8.33 7.44 8.85
N LEU A 117 8.71 8.20 7.83
CA LEU A 117 10.06 8.76 7.67
C LEU A 117 10.23 10.03 8.54
N SER A 118 9.87 9.95 9.82
CA SER A 118 9.93 11.06 10.76
C SER A 118 10.28 10.57 12.16
N LYS A 119 11.06 11.38 12.90
CA LYS A 119 11.36 11.11 14.31
C LYS A 119 10.12 11.28 15.21
N ASP A 120 9.15 12.09 14.78
CA ASP A 120 7.91 12.38 15.53
C ASP A 120 6.74 11.46 15.12
N ALA A 121 7.05 10.24 14.66
CA ALA A 121 6.06 9.28 14.14
C ALA A 121 4.87 9.07 15.08
N TYR A 122 5.11 8.99 16.39
CA TYR A 122 4.06 8.79 17.38
C TYR A 122 3.08 9.98 17.47
N SER A 123 3.61 11.21 17.46
CA SER A 123 2.78 12.42 17.45
C SER A 123 1.94 12.48 16.17
N ILE A 124 2.56 12.24 15.02
CA ILE A 124 1.87 12.22 13.72
C ILE A 124 0.75 11.18 13.73
N PHE A 125 1.04 9.96 14.17
CA PHE A 125 0.07 8.86 14.22
C PHE A 125 -1.15 9.20 15.10
N LYS A 126 -0.95 9.86 16.24
CA LYS A 126 -2.04 10.32 17.12
C LYS A 126 -2.97 11.34 16.49
N HIS A 127 -2.47 12.14 15.56
CA HIS A 127 -3.26 13.16 14.87
C HIS A 127 -3.98 12.63 13.62
N LEU A 128 -3.73 11.39 13.20
CA LEU A 128 -4.48 10.79 12.11
C LEU A 128 -5.96 10.64 12.47
N PRO A 129 -6.88 10.81 11.50
CA PRO A 129 -8.30 10.58 11.71
C PRO A 129 -8.56 9.17 12.29
N LYS A 130 -9.34 9.09 13.37
CA LYS A 130 -9.64 7.81 14.05
C LYS A 130 -10.26 6.77 13.12
N CYS A 131 -11.10 7.19 12.17
CA CYS A 131 -11.70 6.31 11.18
C CYS A 131 -10.66 5.57 10.30
N TYR A 132 -9.47 6.16 10.14
CA TYR A 132 -8.35 5.54 9.44
C TYR A 132 -7.41 4.81 10.39
N SER A 133 -6.99 5.46 11.47
CA SER A 133 -5.96 4.94 12.38
C SER A 133 -6.42 3.78 13.28
N CYS A 134 -7.73 3.59 13.50
CA CYS A 134 -8.24 2.53 14.39
C CYS A 134 -7.91 1.09 13.94
N ASN A 135 -7.52 0.90 12.70
CA ASN A 135 -7.11 -0.40 12.15
C ASN A 135 -5.59 -0.48 11.89
N LEU A 136 -4.83 0.52 12.33
CA LEU A 136 -3.39 0.62 12.09
C LEU A 136 -2.61 0.37 13.39
N ILE A 137 -1.40 -0.17 13.23
CA ILE A 137 -0.40 -0.29 14.29
C ILE A 137 0.84 0.46 13.86
N LEU A 138 1.25 1.45 14.65
CA LEU A 138 2.50 2.18 14.43
C LEU A 138 3.69 1.25 14.72
N VAL A 139 4.62 1.18 13.77
CA VAL A 139 5.91 0.50 13.92
C VAL A 139 7.07 1.49 13.75
N ASP A 140 8.21 1.16 14.33
CA ASP A 140 9.32 2.11 14.50
C ASP A 140 10.11 2.38 13.22
N SER A 141 9.96 1.54 12.19
CA SER A 141 10.80 1.64 11.00
C SER A 141 10.05 1.32 9.72
N ILE A 142 10.29 2.13 8.69
CA ILE A 142 9.90 1.85 7.30
C ILE A 142 10.46 0.51 6.80
N LEU A 143 11.57 0.05 7.34
CA LEU A 143 12.10 -1.28 6.99
C LEU A 143 11.13 -2.40 7.35
N ILE A 144 10.39 -2.25 8.45
CA ILE A 144 9.38 -3.24 8.88
C ILE A 144 8.22 -3.28 7.88
N THR A 145 7.67 -2.14 7.48
CA THR A 145 6.56 -2.08 6.51
C THR A 145 6.99 -2.53 5.13
N SER A 146 8.18 -2.12 4.68
CA SER A 146 8.72 -2.44 3.36
C SER A 146 9.12 -3.91 3.22
N LEU A 147 9.86 -4.47 4.19
CA LEU A 147 10.26 -5.87 4.18
C LEU A 147 9.13 -6.80 4.65
N GLY A 148 8.14 -6.28 5.35
CA GLY A 148 6.88 -6.98 5.65
C GLY A 148 5.93 -7.12 4.45
N ASN A 149 6.30 -6.64 3.25
CA ASN A 149 5.52 -6.78 2.04
C ASN A 149 5.59 -8.22 1.50
N VAL A 150 4.77 -9.12 2.05
CA VAL A 150 4.68 -10.51 1.60
C VAL A 150 4.19 -10.66 0.16
N GLY A 151 3.56 -9.62 -0.39
CA GLY A 151 3.11 -9.62 -1.79
C GLY A 151 4.25 -9.80 -2.80
N MET A 152 5.46 -9.34 -2.48
CA MET A 152 6.63 -9.55 -3.33
C MET A 152 7.01 -11.04 -3.48
N ILE A 153 6.77 -11.84 -2.45
CA ILE A 153 6.99 -13.29 -2.47
C ILE A 153 5.81 -13.98 -3.15
N LEU A 154 4.58 -13.69 -2.71
CA LEU A 154 3.39 -14.45 -3.09
C LEU A 154 2.90 -14.21 -4.53
N HIS A 155 3.29 -13.10 -5.20
CA HIS A 155 2.68 -12.76 -6.48
C HIS A 155 3.58 -13.00 -7.69
N CYS A 156 4.89 -12.79 -7.58
CA CYS A 156 5.78 -12.87 -8.75
C CYS A 156 6.08 -14.32 -9.17
N ALA A 157 6.57 -15.13 -8.25
CA ALA A 157 6.99 -16.49 -8.57
C ALA A 157 5.84 -17.40 -9.05
N PRO A 158 4.63 -17.41 -8.42
CA PRO A 158 3.53 -18.21 -8.93
C PRO A 158 3.06 -17.81 -10.33
N VAL A 159 3.13 -16.52 -10.69
CA VAL A 159 2.83 -16.07 -12.06
C VAL A 159 3.87 -16.62 -13.02
N LEU A 160 5.16 -16.46 -12.70
CA LEU A 160 6.26 -16.93 -13.55
C LEU A 160 6.21 -18.44 -13.79
N PHE A 161 6.00 -19.22 -12.74
CA PHE A 161 5.96 -20.70 -12.86
C PHE A 161 4.69 -21.24 -13.54
N ASN A 162 3.64 -20.43 -13.65
CA ASN A 162 2.38 -20.82 -14.31
C ASN A 162 2.12 -20.03 -15.59
N ILE A 163 3.13 -19.34 -16.16
CA ILE A 163 2.93 -18.41 -17.28
C ILE A 163 2.24 -19.10 -18.47
N GLY A 164 2.66 -20.32 -18.83
CA GLY A 164 2.04 -21.08 -19.93
C GLY A 164 0.57 -21.43 -19.67
N TRP A 165 0.18 -21.66 -18.40
CA TRP A 165 -1.21 -21.90 -18.04
C TRP A 165 -2.02 -20.60 -18.09
N ILE A 166 -1.45 -19.50 -17.55
CA ILE A 166 -2.11 -18.19 -17.51
C ILE A 166 -2.38 -17.66 -18.93
N GLU A 167 -1.45 -17.86 -19.86
CA GLU A 167 -1.58 -17.44 -21.26
C GLU A 167 -2.53 -18.33 -22.07
N ASN A 168 -2.83 -19.53 -21.60
CA ASN A 168 -3.76 -20.44 -22.26
C ASN A 168 -5.22 -20.03 -22.01
N LYS A 169 -5.80 -19.29 -22.94
CA LYS A 169 -7.15 -18.72 -22.84
C LYS A 169 -8.28 -19.75 -22.69
N GLY A 170 -8.02 -21.02 -22.97
CA GLY A 170 -9.03 -22.10 -22.89
C GLY A 170 -9.19 -22.72 -21.50
N VAL A 171 -8.35 -22.37 -20.53
CA VAL A 171 -8.33 -23.03 -19.22
C VAL A 171 -8.47 -22.00 -18.09
N ALA A 172 -9.44 -22.24 -17.19
CA ALA A 172 -9.60 -21.41 -16.01
C ALA A 172 -8.42 -21.59 -15.05
N PHE A 173 -7.74 -20.49 -14.71
CA PHE A 173 -6.64 -20.48 -13.77
C PHE A 173 -7.07 -19.86 -12.45
N LYS A 174 -7.03 -20.64 -11.37
CA LYS A 174 -7.31 -20.16 -10.00
C LYS A 174 -5.99 -19.99 -9.26
N TYR A 175 -5.53 -18.76 -9.17
CA TYR A 175 -4.21 -18.36 -8.68
C TYR A 175 -3.77 -19.08 -7.39
N TYR A 176 -4.50 -18.94 -6.30
CA TYR A 176 -4.13 -19.51 -5.00
C TYR A 176 -4.43 -21.01 -4.87
N TYR A 177 -5.39 -21.53 -5.62
CA TYR A 177 -5.80 -22.93 -5.51
C TYR A 177 -5.04 -23.85 -6.45
N ALA A 178 -4.81 -23.39 -7.67
CA ALA A 178 -4.16 -24.20 -8.71
C ALA A 178 -2.71 -23.73 -8.97
N GLY A 179 -2.41 -22.45 -8.74
CA GLY A 179 -1.13 -21.84 -9.06
C GLY A 179 -0.06 -22.00 -7.99
N ILE A 180 -0.42 -22.38 -6.74
CA ILE A 180 0.55 -22.62 -5.66
C ILE A 180 0.54 -24.12 -5.35
N THR A 181 1.31 -24.88 -6.13
CA THR A 181 1.56 -26.30 -5.89
C THR A 181 2.57 -26.50 -4.76
N PRO A 182 2.72 -27.72 -4.17
CA PRO A 182 3.74 -27.97 -3.15
C PRO A 182 5.15 -27.57 -3.59
N SER A 183 5.52 -27.80 -4.84
CA SER A 183 6.84 -27.40 -5.37
C SER A 183 7.01 -25.89 -5.42
N ILE A 184 5.98 -25.16 -5.82
CA ILE A 184 6.00 -23.70 -5.84
C ILE A 184 5.99 -23.16 -4.40
N ALA A 185 5.23 -23.76 -3.49
CA ALA A 185 5.24 -23.38 -2.08
C ALA A 185 6.65 -23.50 -1.47
N ASN A 186 7.34 -24.61 -1.70
CA ASN A 186 8.73 -24.78 -1.25
C ASN A 186 9.67 -23.70 -1.82
N PHE A 187 9.48 -23.32 -3.08
CA PHE A 187 10.25 -22.23 -3.68
C PHE A 187 9.95 -20.88 -3.02
N LEU A 188 8.67 -20.59 -2.74
CA LEU A 188 8.28 -19.38 -2.02
C LEU A 188 8.87 -19.32 -0.61
N GLU A 189 8.93 -20.44 0.10
CA GLU A 189 9.59 -20.53 1.41
C GLU A 189 11.09 -20.25 1.32
N CYS A 190 11.77 -20.70 0.28
CA CYS A 190 13.18 -20.39 0.05
C CYS A 190 13.38 -18.88 -0.18
N MET A 191 12.58 -18.26 -1.02
CA MET A 191 12.60 -16.81 -1.25
C MET A 191 12.28 -16.03 0.05
N ASP A 192 11.33 -16.52 0.84
CA ASP A 192 10.95 -15.88 2.09
C ASP A 192 12.07 -15.94 3.14
N LYS A 193 12.81 -17.04 3.21
CA LYS A 193 14.01 -17.15 4.06
C LYS A 193 15.07 -16.11 3.68
N GLU A 194 15.28 -15.84 2.39
CA GLU A 194 16.20 -14.78 1.95
C GLU A 194 15.71 -13.40 2.42
N ARG A 195 14.41 -13.09 2.29
CA ARG A 195 13.80 -11.85 2.78
C ARG A 195 14.02 -11.69 4.29
N ILE A 196 13.78 -12.74 5.07
CA ILE A 196 14.00 -12.74 6.54
C ILE A 196 15.47 -12.50 6.87
N ILE A 197 16.40 -13.15 6.18
CA ILE A 197 17.85 -12.94 6.38
C ILE A 197 18.21 -11.47 6.15
N VAL A 198 17.69 -10.86 5.07
CA VAL A 198 17.92 -9.44 4.78
C VAL A 198 17.34 -8.55 5.89
N ALA A 199 16.10 -8.81 6.32
CA ALA A 199 15.44 -8.06 7.39
C ALA A 199 16.28 -8.11 8.69
N ASN A 200 16.70 -9.30 9.11
CA ASN A 200 17.52 -9.50 10.31
C ASN A 200 18.88 -8.79 10.21
N LYS A 201 19.51 -8.80 9.02
CA LYS A 201 20.76 -8.05 8.79
C LYS A 201 20.58 -6.54 8.86
N LEU A 202 19.39 -6.04 8.55
CA LEU A 202 19.01 -4.64 8.69
C LEU A 202 18.48 -4.30 10.10
N GLY A 203 18.47 -5.27 11.02
CA GLY A 203 18.07 -5.06 12.41
C GLY A 203 16.56 -4.95 12.62
N VAL A 204 15.75 -5.55 11.74
CA VAL A 204 14.28 -5.56 11.88
C VAL A 204 13.73 -6.97 11.78
N ASP A 205 12.68 -7.23 12.57
CA ASP A 205 11.92 -8.48 12.53
C ASP A 205 10.67 -8.32 11.68
N VAL A 206 10.43 -9.30 10.82
CA VAL A 206 9.22 -9.35 9.99
C VAL A 206 8.64 -10.77 9.99
N LEU A 207 7.32 -10.89 9.86
CA LEU A 207 6.65 -12.18 9.86
C LEU A 207 7.04 -13.01 8.62
N LEU A 208 7.11 -14.33 8.81
CA LEU A 208 7.17 -15.27 7.69
C LEU A 208 5.89 -15.17 6.84
N VAL A 209 6.00 -15.47 5.56
CA VAL A 209 4.84 -15.48 4.65
C VAL A 209 3.76 -16.46 5.10
N GLN A 210 4.17 -17.60 5.67
CA GLN A 210 3.23 -18.61 6.18
C GLN A 210 2.47 -18.19 7.44
N ASP A 211 2.99 -17.22 8.19
CA ASP A 211 2.41 -16.72 9.45
C ASP A 211 1.58 -15.44 9.23
N TRP A 212 1.61 -14.90 8.02
CA TRP A 212 0.91 -13.69 7.62
C TRP A 212 -0.50 -13.98 7.15
#